data_0aae41a0405d5053950338683fecf51a
#
_entry.id   0aae41a0405d5053950338683fecf51a
#
_cell.length_a   1.000
_cell.length_b   1.000
_cell.length_c   1.000
_cell.angle_alpha   90.00
_cell.angle_beta   90.00
_cell.angle_gamma   90.00
#
_symmetry.space_group_name_H-M   'P 1'
#
loop_
_entity.id
_entity.type
_entity.pdbx_description
1 polymer ?
#
loop_
_entity_poly.entity_id
_entity_poly.type
_entity_poly.pdbx_seq_one_letter_code
_entity_poly.pdbx_strand_id
1 'polypeptide(L)'
;MSKRISALLLCLFLFCLLIVFPAAGCGQNSSSSSGEEPPVFSPLKVLVPEAPGTDTIGYSPLILDISNISQGYLTAVSDSNGTTKNIQLSADDGVVYSYFVSSGESAVIPFTSGSGTYQISCYEQVNGSQYAALFAQALEVSLKNEFLPFLYPNQYVNFTPDSEACKLALSLLAEDATEQESIDTIFQYVTQHVTYDEDKAATVETGYLPDIDETLSTGKGICFDYAALMTAMLRSRDIPCKLQIGYAGDIKPVSYTHLTLPTTERV
;
A
#
# COMPACT_ATOMS: atom_id res chain seq x y z
N MET A 1 35.34 15.61 -62.58
CA MET A 1 35.95 15.38 -61.28
C MET A 1 35.46 14.04 -60.79
N SER A 2 36.24 13.06 -61.10
CA SER A 2 36.08 11.64 -61.02
C SER A 2 37.01 11.11 -59.90
N LYS A 3 36.72 9.92 -59.37
CA LYS A 3 37.58 9.10 -58.50
C LYS A 3 37.47 9.38 -56.99
N ARG A 4 36.48 8.75 -56.36
CA ARG A 4 36.59 8.25 -54.97
C ARG A 4 35.37 7.41 -54.53
N ILE A 5 34.83 6.57 -55.45
CA ILE A 5 33.81 5.56 -55.12
C ILE A 5 34.29 4.24 -55.73
N SER A 6 35.31 3.62 -55.16
CA SER A 6 35.75 2.28 -55.58
C SER A 6 36.64 1.57 -54.59
N ALA A 7 36.64 1.96 -53.33
CA ALA A 7 37.48 1.31 -52.31
C ALA A 7 36.72 0.69 -51.13
N LEU A 8 35.40 0.69 -51.16
CA LEU A 8 34.60 0.19 -50.00
C LEU A 8 33.81 -1.10 -50.31
N LEU A 9 33.99 -1.67 -51.48
CA LEU A 9 33.30 -2.90 -51.92
C LEU A 9 34.19 -4.13 -52.09
N LEU A 10 35.47 -4.05 -51.71
CA LEU A 10 36.44 -5.14 -51.87
C LEU A 10 36.93 -5.80 -50.56
N CYS A 11 36.41 -5.39 -49.40
CA CYS A 11 36.78 -6.01 -48.11
C CYS A 11 35.74 -6.96 -47.51
N LEU A 12 34.69 -7.29 -48.21
CA LEU A 12 33.61 -8.17 -47.68
C LEU A 12 33.61 -9.59 -48.23
N PHE A 13 34.66 -10.03 -48.91
CA PHE A 13 34.68 -11.36 -49.55
C PHE A 13 35.88 -12.25 -49.25
N LEU A 14 36.60 -12.04 -48.16
CA LEU A 14 37.78 -12.87 -47.88
C LEU A 14 37.96 -13.15 -46.40
N PHE A 15 36.95 -13.75 -45.72
CA PHE A 15 37.15 -14.39 -44.41
C PHE A 15 36.13 -15.51 -44.18
N CYS A 16 36.04 -16.44 -45.12
CA CYS A 16 35.48 -17.77 -44.92
C CYS A 16 36.59 -18.79 -45.22
N LEU A 17 37.43 -19.06 -44.22
CA LEU A 17 38.32 -20.26 -44.24
C LEU A 17 38.43 -20.85 -42.85
N LEU A 18 37.70 -21.93 -42.67
CA LEU A 18 38.02 -23.14 -41.92
C LEU A 18 39.02 -23.02 -40.78
N ILE A 19 38.53 -23.14 -39.51
CA ILE A 19 39.28 -23.85 -38.49
C ILE A 19 38.38 -24.92 -37.88
N VAL A 20 38.64 -26.17 -38.30
CA VAL A 20 38.21 -27.37 -37.60
C VAL A 20 39.17 -27.57 -36.43
N PHE A 21 38.65 -27.59 -35.20
CA PHE A 21 39.39 -28.05 -34.03
C PHE A 21 38.66 -29.21 -33.35
N PRO A 22 39.39 -30.22 -32.90
CA PRO A 22 38.83 -31.48 -32.44
C PRO A 22 38.24 -31.39 -31.04
N ALA A 23 37.25 -32.21 -30.81
CA ALA A 23 36.65 -32.50 -29.53
C ALA A 23 37.69 -33.10 -28.57
N ALA A 24 37.86 -32.43 -27.42
CA ALA A 24 38.37 -33.09 -26.23
C ALA A 24 37.47 -32.61 -25.06
N GLY A 25 36.72 -33.53 -24.50
CA GLY A 25 35.81 -33.29 -23.39
C GLY A 25 36.56 -32.98 -22.10
N CYS A 26 35.94 -32.23 -21.25
CA CYS A 26 35.85 -32.48 -19.80
C CYS A 26 35.07 -31.35 -19.12
N GLY A 27 34.18 -31.72 -18.24
CA GLY A 27 33.74 -30.85 -17.13
C GLY A 27 32.46 -30.08 -17.37
N GLN A 28 31.32 -30.73 -17.23
CA GLN A 28 30.06 -30.05 -16.84
C GLN A 28 30.24 -29.42 -15.46
N ASN A 29 30.44 -28.11 -15.42
CA ASN A 29 30.00 -27.33 -14.28
C ASN A 29 28.63 -26.76 -14.63
N SER A 30 27.60 -27.48 -14.23
CA SER A 30 26.24 -26.91 -14.13
C SER A 30 26.22 -25.85 -13.03
N SER A 31 26.50 -24.63 -13.40
CA SER A 31 26.02 -23.49 -12.61
C SER A 31 24.50 -23.46 -12.79
N SER A 32 23.80 -24.05 -11.84
CA SER A 32 22.38 -23.84 -11.66
C SER A 32 22.20 -22.35 -11.30
N SER A 33 21.93 -21.53 -12.29
CA SER A 33 21.20 -20.29 -12.05
C SER A 33 19.82 -20.75 -11.57
N SER A 34 19.59 -20.64 -10.27
CA SER A 34 18.24 -20.63 -9.73
C SER A 34 17.57 -19.38 -10.30
N GLY A 35 16.95 -19.53 -11.47
CA GLY A 35 15.96 -18.58 -11.92
C GLY A 35 14.82 -18.69 -10.90
N GLU A 36 14.72 -17.72 -10.01
CA GLU A 36 13.46 -17.50 -9.31
C GLU A 36 12.42 -17.24 -10.41
N GLU A 37 11.50 -18.16 -10.57
CA GLU A 37 10.31 -17.89 -11.37
C GLU A 37 9.63 -16.65 -10.77
N PRO A 38 9.26 -15.67 -11.59
CA PRO A 38 8.52 -14.51 -11.08
C PRO A 38 7.28 -15.01 -10.33
N PRO A 39 6.95 -14.41 -9.19
CA PRO A 39 5.82 -14.85 -8.39
C PRO A 39 4.54 -14.83 -9.23
N VAL A 40 3.90 -15.99 -9.35
CA VAL A 40 2.59 -16.11 -10.02
C VAL A 40 1.56 -15.51 -9.10
N PHE A 41 0.99 -14.35 -9.48
CA PHE A 41 -0.06 -13.71 -8.70
C PHE A 41 -1.37 -14.48 -8.77
N SER A 42 -1.87 -14.82 -7.61
CA SER A 42 -3.17 -15.47 -7.41
C SER A 42 -4.33 -14.53 -7.78
N PRO A 43 -5.48 -15.07 -8.20
CA PRO A 43 -6.68 -14.25 -8.40
C PRO A 43 -7.07 -13.50 -7.11
N LEU A 44 -7.91 -12.48 -7.23
CA LEU A 44 -8.36 -11.55 -6.20
C LEU A 44 -8.28 -12.11 -4.76
N LYS A 45 -7.39 -11.54 -3.95
CA LYS A 45 -7.23 -11.93 -2.56
C LYS A 45 -7.34 -10.72 -1.66
N VAL A 46 -8.56 -10.27 -1.45
CA VAL A 46 -8.83 -9.23 -0.47
C VAL A 46 -8.79 -9.85 0.93
N LEU A 47 -7.84 -9.40 1.75
CA LEU A 47 -7.81 -9.74 3.16
C LEU A 47 -8.93 -9.00 3.88
N VAL A 48 -9.73 -9.74 4.66
CA VAL A 48 -10.83 -9.16 5.45
C VAL A 48 -10.38 -9.08 6.90
N PRO A 49 -10.34 -7.89 7.52
CA PRO A 49 -10.02 -7.76 8.94
C PRO A 49 -11.11 -8.38 9.80
N GLU A 50 -10.69 -9.07 10.85
CA GLU A 50 -11.57 -9.67 11.86
C GLU A 50 -11.33 -9.02 13.22
N ALA A 51 -12.37 -8.93 14.03
CA ALA A 51 -12.31 -8.44 15.39
C ALA A 51 -12.99 -9.43 16.34
N PRO A 52 -12.36 -10.60 16.63
CA PRO A 52 -12.98 -11.66 17.39
C PRO A 52 -13.12 -11.35 18.90
N GLY A 53 -12.48 -10.31 19.39
CA GLY A 53 -12.54 -9.92 20.81
C GLY A 53 -11.91 -10.91 21.77
N THR A 54 -11.01 -11.78 21.29
CA THR A 54 -10.35 -12.78 22.13
C THR A 54 -9.25 -12.20 23.01
N ASP A 55 -8.68 -11.10 22.57
CA ASP A 55 -7.71 -10.30 23.32
C ASP A 55 -8.03 -8.81 23.12
N THR A 56 -8.29 -8.10 24.22
CA THR A 56 -8.75 -6.71 24.18
C THR A 56 -8.09 -5.85 25.24
N ILE A 57 -7.92 -4.56 24.95
CA ILE A 57 -7.49 -3.54 25.90
C ILE A 57 -8.47 -2.37 25.90
N GLY A 58 -8.48 -1.61 26.98
CA GLY A 58 -9.41 -0.50 27.16
C GLY A 58 -10.74 -0.93 27.80
N TYR A 59 -11.69 -0.02 27.81
CA TYR A 59 -13.02 -0.18 28.43
C TYR A 59 -13.98 0.81 27.77
N SER A 60 -15.32 0.56 27.93
CA SER A 60 -16.32 1.52 27.43
C SER A 60 -15.95 2.97 27.82
N PRO A 61 -16.00 3.93 26.90
CA PRO A 61 -16.64 3.83 25.58
C PRO A 61 -15.74 3.41 24.42
N LEU A 62 -14.50 2.96 24.65
CA LEU A 62 -13.57 2.52 23.61
C LEU A 62 -12.88 1.21 23.98
N ILE A 63 -13.03 0.20 23.15
CA ILE A 63 -12.30 -1.07 23.24
C ILE A 63 -11.41 -1.22 22.03
N LEU A 64 -10.17 -1.65 22.25
CA LEU A 64 -9.26 -2.03 21.17
C LEU A 64 -9.13 -3.55 21.18
N ASP A 65 -9.59 -4.18 20.11
CA ASP A 65 -9.37 -5.60 19.85
C ASP A 65 -7.97 -5.79 19.27
N ILE A 66 -7.11 -6.43 20.04
CA ILE A 66 -5.70 -6.70 19.73
C ILE A 66 -5.46 -8.16 19.33
N SER A 67 -6.52 -8.94 19.12
CA SER A 67 -6.45 -10.36 18.76
C SER A 67 -5.63 -10.63 17.51
N ASN A 68 -5.55 -9.66 16.60
CA ASN A 68 -4.91 -9.78 15.29
C ASN A 68 -3.63 -8.94 15.14
N ILE A 69 -2.97 -8.56 16.23
CA ILE A 69 -1.73 -7.74 16.16
C ILE A 69 -0.63 -8.42 15.35
N SER A 70 -0.52 -9.73 15.38
CA SER A 70 0.45 -10.48 14.56
C SER A 70 0.13 -10.48 13.07
N GLN A 71 -1.10 -10.12 12.68
CA GLN A 71 -1.52 -9.87 11.30
C GLN A 71 -1.27 -8.41 10.87
N GLY A 72 -0.81 -7.56 11.78
CA GLY A 72 -0.42 -6.20 11.48
C GLY A 72 -1.47 -5.12 11.70
N TYR A 73 -2.52 -5.41 12.47
CA TYR A 73 -3.54 -4.43 12.81
C TYR A 73 -4.20 -4.69 14.17
N LEU A 74 -4.84 -3.65 14.69
CA LEU A 74 -5.85 -3.74 15.73
C LEU A 74 -7.17 -3.17 15.21
N THR A 75 -8.29 -3.50 15.88
CA THR A 75 -9.59 -2.91 15.58
C THR A 75 -10.07 -2.10 16.78
N ALA A 76 -10.28 -0.81 16.58
CA ALA A 76 -10.87 0.07 17.57
C ALA A 76 -12.39 0.04 17.43
N VAL A 77 -13.10 -0.24 18.53
CA VAL A 77 -14.56 -0.31 18.58
C VAL A 77 -15.07 0.71 19.59
N SER A 78 -15.82 1.69 19.09
CA SER A 78 -16.48 2.71 19.91
C SER A 78 -17.91 2.29 20.19
N ASP A 79 -18.35 2.39 21.44
CA ASP A 79 -19.77 2.17 21.73
C ASP A 79 -20.64 3.31 21.21
N SER A 80 -21.96 3.09 21.21
CA SER A 80 -22.94 4.09 20.72
C SER A 80 -23.22 5.24 21.72
N ASN A 81 -22.59 5.18 22.89
CA ASN A 81 -22.71 6.21 23.93
C ASN A 81 -21.42 7.03 23.96
N GLY A 82 -21.50 8.26 23.56
CA GLY A 82 -20.34 9.14 23.62
C GLY A 82 -20.07 9.91 22.33
N THR A 83 -18.87 10.43 22.25
CA THR A 83 -18.41 11.28 21.16
C THR A 83 -17.31 10.60 20.36
N THR A 84 -16.75 11.29 19.39
CA THR A 84 -15.60 10.80 18.62
C THR A 84 -14.42 10.45 19.52
N LYS A 85 -13.79 9.33 19.26
CA LYS A 85 -12.55 8.89 19.91
C LYS A 85 -11.37 9.23 19.02
N ASN A 86 -10.27 9.66 19.63
CA ASN A 86 -8.97 9.80 18.98
C ASN A 86 -8.02 8.75 19.54
N ILE A 87 -7.48 7.94 18.68
CA ILE A 87 -6.48 6.93 19.00
C ILE A 87 -5.16 7.38 18.37
N GLN A 88 -4.16 7.59 19.20
CA GLN A 88 -2.81 7.92 18.77
C GLN A 88 -1.92 6.70 18.93
N LEU A 89 -1.22 6.36 17.87
CA LEU A 89 -0.29 5.24 17.80
C LEU A 89 1.09 5.77 17.44
N SER A 90 2.10 5.47 18.22
CA SER A 90 3.49 5.78 17.92
C SER A 90 4.41 4.60 18.20
N ALA A 91 5.43 4.45 17.35
CA ALA A 91 6.52 3.51 17.54
C ALA A 91 7.82 4.27 17.84
N ASP A 92 8.95 3.57 17.87
CA ASP A 92 10.29 4.15 18.16
C ASP A 92 10.78 5.12 17.07
N ASP A 93 10.14 5.16 15.91
CA ASP A 93 10.41 6.11 14.82
C ASP A 93 10.01 7.56 15.18
N GLY A 94 9.30 7.76 16.28
CA GLY A 94 8.83 9.05 16.77
C GLY A 94 7.67 9.64 15.98
N VAL A 95 7.13 8.92 15.00
CA VAL A 95 5.95 9.35 14.24
C VAL A 95 4.69 9.00 15.03
N VAL A 96 3.77 9.97 15.15
CA VAL A 96 2.48 9.78 15.80
C VAL A 96 1.39 9.71 14.72
N TYR A 97 0.76 8.57 14.60
CA TYR A 97 -0.40 8.36 13.74
C TYR A 97 -1.68 8.57 14.56
N SER A 98 -2.62 9.37 14.04
CA SER A 98 -3.89 9.67 14.71
C SER A 98 -5.06 9.10 13.90
N TYR A 99 -5.92 8.36 14.58
CA TYR A 99 -7.12 7.75 14.02
C TYR A 99 -8.34 8.26 14.78
N PHE A 100 -9.45 8.46 14.07
CA PHE A 100 -10.68 8.97 14.66
C PHE A 100 -11.81 7.97 14.44
N VAL A 101 -12.50 7.60 15.50
CA VAL A 101 -13.61 6.64 15.47
C VAL A 101 -14.85 7.32 16.02
N SER A 102 -15.88 7.40 15.20
CA SER A 102 -17.17 7.98 15.59
C SER A 102 -17.90 7.03 16.57
N SER A 103 -18.85 7.61 17.31
CA SER A 103 -19.68 6.83 18.23
C SER A 103 -20.44 5.73 17.50
N GLY A 104 -20.37 4.51 18.01
CA GLY A 104 -21.02 3.33 17.43
C GLY A 104 -20.30 2.71 16.23
N GLU A 105 -19.12 3.24 15.86
CA GLU A 105 -18.35 2.76 14.72
C GLU A 105 -17.10 1.98 15.15
N SER A 106 -16.46 1.38 14.17
CA SER A 106 -15.17 0.70 14.34
C SER A 106 -14.18 1.14 13.26
N ALA A 107 -12.89 1.05 13.57
CA ALA A 107 -11.82 1.33 12.63
C ALA A 107 -10.69 0.33 12.75
N VAL A 108 -10.16 -0.09 11.61
CA VAL A 108 -8.94 -0.91 11.52
C VAL A 108 -7.72 0.02 11.50
N ILE A 109 -6.80 -0.22 12.42
CA ILE A 109 -5.59 0.60 12.63
C ILE A 109 -4.36 -0.27 12.41
N PRO A 110 -3.55 0.00 11.36
CA PRO A 110 -2.41 -0.81 11.00
C PRO A 110 -1.15 -0.45 11.81
N PHE A 111 -0.27 -1.44 12.03
CA PHE A 111 1.06 -1.27 12.62
C PHE A 111 2.11 -1.07 11.51
N THR A 112 2.25 0.15 11.01
CA THR A 112 3.03 0.45 9.80
C THR A 112 4.52 0.69 10.02
N SER A 113 4.99 0.65 11.27
CA SER A 113 6.41 0.79 11.63
C SER A 113 7.09 -0.56 11.94
N GLY A 114 6.46 -1.67 11.54
CA GLY A 114 7.02 -3.01 11.72
C GLY A 114 6.80 -3.61 13.10
N SER A 115 7.55 -4.67 13.42
CA SER A 115 7.55 -5.30 14.74
C SER A 115 8.28 -4.41 15.75
N GLY A 116 7.79 -4.33 16.98
CA GLY A 116 8.38 -3.51 18.04
C GLY A 116 7.37 -3.05 19.08
N THR A 117 7.80 -2.15 19.95
CA THR A 117 6.96 -1.56 20.98
C THR A 117 6.20 -0.36 20.43
N TYR A 118 4.88 -0.38 20.57
CA TYR A 118 4.00 0.73 20.23
C TYR A 118 3.42 1.36 21.48
N GLN A 119 3.37 2.70 21.53
CA GLN A 119 2.62 3.45 22.51
C GLN A 119 1.25 3.81 21.95
N ILE A 120 0.20 3.40 22.64
CA ILE A 120 -1.18 3.71 22.28
C ILE A 120 -1.73 4.69 23.30
N SER A 121 -2.27 5.81 22.85
CA SER A 121 -2.95 6.81 23.68
C SER A 121 -4.34 7.06 23.14
N CYS A 122 -5.34 6.88 23.97
CA CYS A 122 -6.75 6.99 23.60
C CYS A 122 -7.42 8.14 24.32
N TYR A 123 -8.20 8.90 23.55
CA TYR A 123 -8.88 10.09 24.01
C TYR A 123 -10.33 10.09 23.55
N GLU A 124 -11.19 10.77 24.30
CA GLU A 124 -12.57 11.05 23.94
C GLU A 124 -12.78 12.55 23.74
N GLN A 125 -13.46 12.91 22.68
CA GLN A 125 -13.84 14.30 22.41
C GLN A 125 -14.84 14.78 23.46
N VAL A 126 -14.52 15.89 24.12
CA VAL A 126 -15.39 16.50 25.13
C VAL A 126 -16.18 17.66 24.52
N ASN A 127 -15.49 18.54 23.76
CA ASN A 127 -16.12 19.70 23.13
C ASN A 127 -15.20 20.24 22.01
N GLY A 128 -15.73 20.37 20.79
CA GLY A 128 -14.97 20.91 19.66
C GLY A 128 -13.63 20.20 19.46
N SER A 129 -12.52 20.91 19.65
CA SER A 129 -11.17 20.35 19.53
C SER A 129 -10.57 19.83 20.84
N GLN A 130 -11.35 19.83 21.93
CA GLN A 130 -10.89 19.38 23.24
C GLN A 130 -11.15 17.89 23.44
N TYR A 131 -10.13 17.19 23.93
CA TYR A 131 -10.17 15.77 24.20
C TYR A 131 -9.74 15.48 25.65
N ALA A 132 -10.41 14.52 26.29
CA ALA A 132 -10.02 13.96 27.57
C ALA A 132 -9.35 12.61 27.38
N ALA A 133 -8.29 12.32 28.14
CA ALA A 133 -7.64 11.03 28.09
C ALA A 133 -8.55 9.94 28.65
N LEU A 134 -8.67 8.84 27.93
CA LEU A 134 -9.33 7.61 28.39
C LEU A 134 -8.30 6.67 29.04
N PHE A 135 -7.33 6.24 28.26
CA PHE A 135 -6.25 5.36 28.72
C PHE A 135 -5.03 5.47 27.79
N ALA A 136 -3.88 5.00 28.27
CA ALA A 136 -2.68 4.80 27.48
C ALA A 136 -2.02 3.48 27.87
N GLN A 137 -1.42 2.81 26.87
CA GLN A 137 -0.75 1.52 27.07
C GLN A 137 0.35 1.30 26.06
N ALA A 138 1.45 0.65 26.51
CA ALA A 138 2.44 0.07 25.61
C ALA A 138 1.97 -1.30 25.11
N LEU A 139 2.23 -1.59 23.86
CA LEU A 139 1.88 -2.85 23.21
C LEU A 139 3.09 -3.40 22.45
N GLU A 140 3.48 -4.64 22.76
CA GLU A 140 4.50 -5.35 22.00
C GLU A 140 3.87 -6.01 20.77
N VAL A 141 4.32 -5.60 19.59
CA VAL A 141 3.85 -6.10 18.30
C VAL A 141 4.93 -7.00 17.69
N SER A 142 4.55 -8.23 17.36
CA SER A 142 5.38 -9.18 16.62
C SER A 142 4.62 -9.64 15.39
N LEU A 143 4.99 -9.09 14.24
CA LEU A 143 4.33 -9.38 12.98
C LEU A 143 4.74 -10.75 12.45
N LYS A 144 3.78 -11.53 11.95
CA LYS A 144 4.06 -12.78 11.22
C LYS A 144 4.75 -12.52 9.89
N ASN A 145 4.44 -11.38 9.28
CA ASN A 145 5.03 -10.91 8.04
C ASN A 145 4.95 -9.39 8.02
N GLU A 146 6.07 -8.72 7.76
CA GLU A 146 6.21 -7.26 7.74
C GLU A 146 5.36 -6.59 6.66
N PHE A 147 4.87 -7.32 5.66
CA PHE A 147 4.02 -6.80 4.60
C PHE A 147 2.51 -6.81 4.93
N LEU A 148 2.08 -7.59 5.91
CA LEU A 148 0.66 -7.73 6.25
C LEU A 148 -0.04 -6.40 6.57
N PRO A 149 0.56 -5.44 7.30
CA PRO A 149 -0.07 -4.14 7.55
C PRO A 149 -0.39 -3.35 6.27
N PHE A 150 0.29 -3.69 5.16
CA PHE A 150 0.17 -3.04 3.86
C PHE A 150 -0.72 -3.80 2.87
N LEU A 151 -1.35 -4.88 3.30
CA LEU A 151 -2.30 -5.68 2.53
C LEU A 151 -3.75 -5.53 3.04
N TYR A 152 -3.93 -5.37 4.35
CA TYR A 152 -5.26 -5.22 4.92
C TYR A 152 -5.88 -3.85 4.61
N PRO A 153 -7.20 -3.77 4.38
CA PRO A 153 -7.92 -2.50 4.45
C PRO A 153 -7.77 -1.89 5.84
N ASN A 154 -7.84 -0.57 5.88
CA ASN A 154 -7.77 0.19 7.11
C ASN A 154 -8.56 1.50 6.97
N GLN A 155 -8.59 2.33 8.01
CA GLN A 155 -9.38 3.56 8.01
C GLN A 155 -9.10 4.48 6.81
N TYR A 156 -7.84 4.59 6.37
CA TYR A 156 -7.44 5.49 5.29
C TYR A 156 -7.53 4.87 3.89
N VAL A 157 -7.57 3.56 3.82
CA VAL A 157 -7.73 2.79 2.58
C VAL A 157 -8.77 1.71 2.86
N ASN A 158 -10.02 2.12 2.84
CA ASN A 158 -11.13 1.23 3.12
C ASN A 158 -11.63 0.55 1.85
N PHE A 159 -11.63 -0.77 1.83
CA PHE A 159 -12.14 -1.58 0.73
C PHE A 159 -12.56 -2.96 1.22
N THR A 160 -13.41 -3.60 0.43
CA THR A 160 -13.91 -4.95 0.66
C THR A 160 -13.81 -5.77 -0.64
N PRO A 161 -14.00 -7.10 -0.59
CA PRO A 161 -14.08 -7.90 -1.81
C PRO A 161 -15.17 -7.42 -2.80
N ASP A 162 -16.19 -6.73 -2.28
CA ASP A 162 -17.32 -6.23 -3.07
C ASP A 162 -17.11 -4.83 -3.66
N SER A 163 -16.03 -4.13 -3.26
CA SER A 163 -15.72 -2.80 -3.80
C SER A 163 -15.51 -2.83 -5.30
N GLU A 164 -16.11 -1.87 -6.01
CA GLU A 164 -16.03 -1.78 -7.48
C GLU A 164 -14.58 -1.54 -7.94
N ALA A 165 -13.80 -0.80 -7.16
CA ALA A 165 -12.37 -0.60 -7.43
C ALA A 165 -11.59 -1.93 -7.42
N CYS A 166 -11.91 -2.86 -6.51
CA CYS A 166 -11.27 -4.18 -6.44
C CYS A 166 -11.67 -5.07 -7.62
N LYS A 167 -12.95 -5.08 -7.97
CA LYS A 167 -13.47 -5.80 -9.15
C LYS A 167 -12.86 -5.27 -10.44
N LEU A 168 -12.71 -3.96 -10.55
CA LEU A 168 -12.05 -3.34 -11.68
C LEU A 168 -10.58 -3.74 -11.77
N ALA A 169 -9.82 -3.69 -10.66
CA ALA A 169 -8.43 -4.12 -10.64
C ALA A 169 -8.26 -5.56 -11.15
N LEU A 170 -9.20 -6.46 -10.77
CA LEU A 170 -9.22 -7.83 -11.28
C LEU A 170 -9.46 -7.89 -12.79
N SER A 171 -10.34 -7.04 -13.34
CA SER A 171 -10.68 -7.03 -14.76
C SER A 171 -9.62 -6.39 -15.67
N LEU A 172 -8.81 -5.49 -15.12
CA LEU A 172 -7.76 -4.79 -15.86
C LEU A 172 -6.51 -5.64 -16.10
N LEU A 173 -6.30 -6.65 -15.28
CA LEU A 173 -5.05 -7.42 -15.22
C LEU A 173 -5.25 -8.83 -15.75
N ALA A 174 -4.27 -9.32 -16.51
CA ALA A 174 -4.19 -10.73 -16.87
C ALA A 174 -3.93 -11.60 -15.62
N GLU A 175 -4.33 -12.86 -15.65
CA GLU A 175 -4.13 -13.79 -14.53
C GLU A 175 -2.64 -14.01 -14.20
N ASP A 176 -1.79 -13.92 -15.22
CA ASP A 176 -0.33 -14.10 -15.17
C ASP A 176 0.44 -12.76 -15.16
N ALA A 177 -0.26 -11.63 -14.96
CA ALA A 177 0.39 -10.32 -14.90
C ALA A 177 1.42 -10.28 -13.77
N THR A 178 2.61 -9.82 -14.07
CA THR A 178 3.66 -9.57 -13.09
C THR A 178 3.29 -8.42 -12.15
N GLU A 179 3.99 -8.31 -11.02
CA GLU A 179 3.82 -7.20 -10.10
C GLU A 179 4.02 -5.84 -10.79
N GLN A 180 5.09 -5.72 -11.58
CA GLN A 180 5.39 -4.48 -12.30
C GLN A 180 4.29 -4.13 -13.31
N GLU A 181 3.82 -5.09 -14.11
CA GLU A 181 2.73 -4.88 -15.06
C GLU A 181 1.43 -4.48 -14.35
N SER A 182 1.16 -5.06 -13.18
CA SER A 182 0.02 -4.73 -12.35
C SER A 182 0.09 -3.30 -11.84
N ILE A 183 1.25 -2.88 -11.33
CA ILE A 183 1.50 -1.51 -10.85
C ILE A 183 1.32 -0.51 -12.01
N ASP A 184 1.98 -0.76 -13.14
CA ASP A 184 1.94 0.14 -14.29
C ASP A 184 0.51 0.28 -14.86
N THR A 185 -0.22 -0.83 -14.96
CA THR A 185 -1.59 -0.83 -15.47
C THR A 185 -2.54 -0.06 -14.54
N ILE A 186 -2.48 -0.33 -13.23
CA ILE A 186 -3.31 0.36 -12.25
C ILE A 186 -2.95 1.85 -12.19
N PHE A 187 -1.66 2.20 -12.18
CA PHE A 187 -1.20 3.58 -12.20
C PHE A 187 -1.72 4.32 -13.45
N GLN A 188 -1.56 3.73 -14.63
CA GLN A 188 -2.05 4.32 -15.87
C GLN A 188 -3.57 4.49 -15.84
N TYR A 189 -4.30 3.50 -15.35
CA TYR A 189 -5.75 3.60 -15.26
C TYR A 189 -6.14 4.78 -14.37
N VAL A 190 -5.65 4.83 -13.13
CA VAL A 190 -6.02 5.88 -12.16
C VAL A 190 -5.67 7.27 -12.69
N THR A 191 -4.46 7.44 -13.24
CA THR A 191 -4.02 8.76 -13.75
C THR A 191 -4.73 9.23 -15.03
N GLN A 192 -5.31 8.31 -15.81
CA GLN A 192 -6.05 8.63 -17.02
C GLN A 192 -7.56 8.82 -16.77
N HIS A 193 -8.13 8.21 -15.75
CA HIS A 193 -9.57 8.20 -15.52
C HIS A 193 -10.03 9.07 -14.34
N VAL A 194 -9.11 9.44 -13.46
CA VAL A 194 -9.42 10.38 -12.38
C VAL A 194 -8.81 11.74 -12.70
N THR A 195 -9.61 12.79 -12.59
CA THR A 195 -9.19 14.20 -12.73
C THR A 195 -9.13 14.87 -11.36
N TYR A 196 -8.19 15.81 -11.20
CA TYR A 196 -8.04 16.51 -9.93
C TYR A 196 -9.25 17.39 -9.65
N ASP A 197 -9.77 17.29 -8.44
CA ASP A 197 -10.94 18.05 -7.96
C ASP A 197 -10.49 19.27 -7.16
N GLU A 198 -10.36 20.42 -7.83
CA GLU A 198 -9.94 21.67 -7.23
C GLU A 198 -10.97 22.20 -6.20
N ASP A 199 -12.25 21.97 -6.45
CA ASP A 199 -13.33 22.42 -5.56
C ASP A 199 -13.29 21.62 -4.25
N LYS A 200 -13.14 20.30 -4.34
CA LYS A 200 -12.95 19.43 -3.18
C LYS A 200 -11.68 19.79 -2.43
N ALA A 201 -10.57 20.02 -3.13
CA ALA A 201 -9.29 20.41 -2.52
C ALA A 201 -9.40 21.72 -1.71
N ALA A 202 -10.22 22.66 -2.17
CA ALA A 202 -10.43 23.94 -1.50
C ALA A 202 -11.39 23.88 -0.29
N THR A 203 -12.23 22.85 -0.22
CA THR A 203 -13.34 22.76 0.77
C THR A 203 -13.26 21.56 1.70
N VAL A 204 -12.38 20.60 1.43
CA VAL A 204 -12.25 19.38 2.23
C VAL A 204 -11.93 19.70 3.70
N GLU A 205 -12.68 19.09 4.60
CA GLU A 205 -12.54 19.30 6.04
C GLU A 205 -11.48 18.37 6.65
N THR A 206 -10.99 18.77 7.83
CA THR A 206 -10.09 17.91 8.62
C THR A 206 -10.81 16.63 9.03
N GLY A 207 -10.14 15.50 8.87
CA GLY A 207 -10.71 14.18 9.18
C GLY A 207 -11.41 13.52 7.98
N TYR A 208 -11.33 14.12 6.81
CA TYR A 208 -11.80 13.49 5.56
C TYR A 208 -11.16 12.13 5.36
N LEU A 209 -11.98 11.17 4.97
CA LEU A 209 -11.55 9.81 4.58
C LEU A 209 -12.00 9.55 3.13
N PRO A 210 -11.11 9.04 2.27
CA PRO A 210 -11.45 8.74 0.88
C PRO A 210 -12.49 7.62 0.77
N ASP A 211 -13.45 7.81 -0.14
CA ASP A 211 -14.29 6.74 -0.67
C ASP A 211 -13.78 6.36 -2.07
N ILE A 212 -13.23 5.17 -2.17
CA ILE A 212 -12.57 4.69 -3.40
C ILE A 212 -13.58 4.41 -4.53
N ASP A 213 -14.79 3.95 -4.19
CA ASP A 213 -15.81 3.64 -5.18
C ASP A 213 -16.52 4.93 -5.64
N GLU A 214 -16.67 5.94 -4.77
CA GLU A 214 -17.09 7.29 -5.16
C GLU A 214 -16.05 7.93 -6.11
N THR A 215 -14.76 7.87 -5.76
CA THR A 215 -13.67 8.38 -6.59
C THR A 215 -13.67 7.73 -7.98
N LEU A 216 -13.86 6.40 -8.02
CA LEU A 216 -13.94 5.65 -9.26
C LEU A 216 -15.18 6.06 -10.09
N SER A 217 -16.34 6.17 -9.47
CA SER A 217 -17.61 6.43 -10.16
C SER A 217 -17.70 7.87 -10.70
N THR A 218 -17.17 8.84 -9.95
CA THR A 218 -17.16 10.25 -10.35
C THR A 218 -16.02 10.60 -11.30
N GLY A 219 -14.94 9.82 -11.29
CA GLY A 219 -13.71 10.13 -12.00
C GLY A 219 -13.05 11.40 -11.49
N LYS A 220 -13.27 11.79 -10.23
CA LYS A 220 -12.72 13.00 -9.61
C LYS A 220 -12.21 12.72 -8.20
N GLY A 221 -11.13 13.40 -7.81
CA GLY A 221 -10.61 13.30 -6.46
C GLY A 221 -9.43 14.23 -6.20
N ILE A 222 -9.07 14.37 -4.93
CA ILE A 222 -7.84 15.03 -4.50
C ILE A 222 -6.70 14.01 -4.40
N CYS A 223 -5.48 14.45 -4.10
CA CYS A 223 -4.32 13.58 -4.00
C CYS A 223 -4.54 12.36 -3.07
N PHE A 224 -5.31 12.53 -2.00
CA PHE A 224 -5.64 11.46 -1.07
C PHE A 224 -6.56 10.41 -1.69
N ASP A 225 -7.55 10.83 -2.48
CA ASP A 225 -8.45 9.92 -3.20
C ASP A 225 -7.71 9.08 -4.23
N TYR A 226 -6.83 9.72 -5.04
CA TYR A 226 -5.98 9.02 -6.00
C TYR A 226 -5.15 7.92 -5.34
N ALA A 227 -4.50 8.27 -4.25
CA ALA A 227 -3.60 7.35 -3.58
C ALA A 227 -4.35 6.24 -2.84
N ALA A 228 -5.51 6.53 -2.24
CA ALA A 228 -6.34 5.52 -1.61
C ALA A 228 -6.91 4.53 -2.64
N LEU A 229 -7.42 5.04 -3.77
CA LEU A 229 -7.92 4.21 -4.87
C LEU A 229 -6.83 3.28 -5.41
N MET A 230 -5.65 3.84 -5.76
CA MET A 230 -4.54 3.04 -6.27
C MET A 230 -4.07 2.01 -5.23
N THR A 231 -3.96 2.41 -3.95
CA THR A 231 -3.56 1.51 -2.87
C THR A 231 -4.55 0.34 -2.70
N ALA A 232 -5.86 0.61 -2.74
CA ALA A 232 -6.88 -0.43 -2.63
C ALA A 232 -6.82 -1.40 -3.80
N MET A 233 -6.68 -0.89 -5.03
CA MET A 233 -6.55 -1.71 -6.23
C MET A 233 -5.30 -2.60 -6.18
N LEU A 234 -4.15 -2.11 -5.74
CA LEU A 234 -2.93 -2.90 -5.58
C LEU A 234 -3.06 -3.96 -4.48
N ARG A 235 -3.56 -3.57 -3.30
CA ARG A 235 -3.76 -4.51 -2.18
C ARG A 235 -4.73 -5.63 -2.52
N SER A 236 -5.75 -5.34 -3.32
CA SER A 236 -6.71 -6.36 -3.80
C SER A 236 -6.06 -7.40 -4.72
N ARG A 237 -4.86 -7.11 -5.23
CA ARG A 237 -4.03 -8.00 -6.04
C ARG A 237 -2.87 -8.63 -5.26
N ASP A 238 -2.95 -8.63 -3.93
CA ASP A 238 -1.90 -9.14 -3.03
C ASP A 238 -0.55 -8.40 -3.16
N ILE A 239 -0.59 -7.16 -3.67
CA ILE A 239 0.59 -6.28 -3.77
C ILE A 239 0.63 -5.37 -2.55
N PRO A 240 1.60 -5.56 -1.64
CA PRO A 240 1.71 -4.73 -0.45
C PRO A 240 1.97 -3.26 -0.83
N CYS A 241 1.13 -2.36 -0.36
CA CYS A 241 1.21 -0.95 -0.71
C CYS A 241 1.02 -0.06 0.52
N LYS A 242 2.05 0.76 0.83
CA LYS A 242 2.03 1.71 1.94
C LYS A 242 1.51 3.06 1.45
N LEU A 243 0.41 3.53 2.03
CA LEU A 243 -0.05 4.91 1.87
C LEU A 243 0.70 5.79 2.87
N GLN A 244 1.38 6.83 2.38
CA GLN A 244 2.07 7.81 3.22
C GLN A 244 1.41 9.17 3.08
N ILE A 245 1.19 9.85 4.20
CA ILE A 245 0.64 11.20 4.27
C ILE A 245 1.72 12.13 4.80
N GLY A 246 1.95 13.26 4.16
CA GLY A 246 3.00 14.19 4.57
C GLY A 246 2.98 15.49 3.79
N TYR A 247 4.08 16.23 3.91
CA TYR A 247 4.28 17.51 3.22
C TYR A 247 5.33 17.32 2.13
N ALA A 248 5.16 17.95 0.97
CA ALA A 248 6.15 17.95 -0.09
C ALA A 248 6.61 19.39 -0.38
N GLY A 249 7.89 19.66 -0.13
CA GLY A 249 8.56 20.93 -0.42
C GLY A 249 8.05 22.11 0.45
N ASP A 250 8.25 23.32 -0.07
CA ASP A 250 7.86 24.57 0.58
C ASP A 250 6.37 24.94 0.39
N ILE A 251 5.57 24.05 -0.16
CA ILE A 251 4.15 24.28 -0.40
C ILE A 251 3.40 24.17 0.93
N LYS A 252 2.51 25.11 1.19
CA LYS A 252 1.55 25.07 2.33
C LYS A 252 0.97 23.66 2.46
N PRO A 253 0.57 23.22 3.68
CA PRO A 253 0.23 21.85 3.96
C PRO A 253 -0.79 21.29 2.95
N VAL A 254 -0.28 20.62 1.97
CA VAL A 254 -1.06 19.76 1.07
C VAL A 254 -0.68 18.36 1.49
N SER A 255 -1.66 17.57 1.88
CA SER A 255 -1.41 16.16 2.18
C SER A 255 -0.93 15.48 0.90
N TYR A 256 0.35 15.18 0.82
CA TYR A 256 0.89 14.35 -0.25
C TYR A 256 0.81 12.90 0.17
N THR A 257 0.24 12.11 -0.71
CA THR A 257 0.18 10.68 -0.54
C THR A 257 1.23 10.06 -1.45
N HIS A 258 2.29 9.53 -0.88
CA HIS A 258 3.25 8.71 -1.61
C HIS A 258 2.85 7.25 -1.49
N LEU A 259 2.72 6.60 -2.65
CA LEU A 259 2.71 5.15 -2.71
C LEU A 259 4.16 4.67 -2.66
N THR A 260 4.52 3.95 -1.63
CA THR A 260 5.78 3.20 -1.59
C THR A 260 5.44 1.74 -1.47
N LEU A 261 5.96 0.95 -2.38
CA LEU A 261 6.03 -0.49 -2.17
C LEU A 261 7.02 -0.73 -1.04
N PRO A 262 6.73 -1.61 -0.08
CA PRO A 262 7.71 -2.03 0.89
C PRO A 262 8.84 -2.72 0.12
N THR A 263 9.96 -2.03 -0.09
CA THR A 263 11.10 -2.63 -0.78
C THR A 263 11.74 -3.66 0.13
N THR A 264 11.97 -4.86 -0.39
CA THR A 264 12.75 -5.92 0.24
C THR A 264 14.25 -5.63 0.12
N GLU A 265 14.71 -4.41 0.29
CA GLU A 265 16.13 -4.18 0.47
C GLU A 265 16.53 -4.65 1.87
N ARG A 266 16.81 -5.94 1.93
CA ARG A 266 17.68 -6.47 2.99
C ARG A 266 19.11 -6.17 2.58
N VAL A 267 19.72 -5.23 3.25
CA VAL A 267 21.17 -5.12 3.31
C VAL A 267 21.72 -6.26 4.18
#